data_f09035f3c1e2b9c022e4d83b4bd717da
#
_entry.id   f09035f3c1e2b9c022e4d83b4bd717da
#
_cell.length_a   1.000
_cell.length_b   1.000
_cell.length_c   1.000
_cell.angle_alpha   90.00
_cell.angle_beta   90.00
_cell.angle_gamma   90.00
#
_symmetry.space_group_name_H-M   'P 1'
#
loop_
_entity.id
_entity.type
_entity.pdbx_description
1 polymer ?
#
loop_
_entity_poly.entity_id
_entity_poly.type
_entity_poly.pdbx_seq_one_letter_code
_entity_poly.pdbx_strand_id
1 'polypeptide(L)'
;MALAAAGLAAGCASSGVQNPSGVPVTELRPDERGFVAGTGIESQDLVAVTDKMARGILALPQIANAQGMPCIVFDPIRNETRFPINKDLFLTRIRAQINEKAPGKILFLARDRMEALQRERTLKQAGQVTANADPNAVEFKGADFFLTGVLSDLNTRTSAGISDYVHYDFQLIDARSSGIVWEMASEIKKQGLEDAAYR
;
A
#
# COMPACT_ATOMS: atom_id res chain seq x y z
N MET A 1 -20.15 57.66 27.57
CA MET A 1 -19.85 56.21 27.61
C MET A 1 -20.20 55.61 26.26
N ALA A 2 -19.21 55.34 25.43
CA ALA A 2 -19.39 54.72 24.11
C ALA A 2 -18.82 53.30 24.18
N LEU A 3 -19.69 52.28 24.08
CA LEU A 3 -19.29 50.89 23.96
C LEU A 3 -18.85 50.63 22.50
N ALA A 4 -17.59 50.26 22.30
CA ALA A 4 -17.10 49.72 21.04
C ALA A 4 -17.33 48.24 21.00
N ALA A 5 -18.17 47.73 20.11
CA ALA A 5 -18.37 46.32 19.83
C ALA A 5 -17.27 45.88 18.85
N ALA A 6 -16.31 45.08 19.33
CA ALA A 6 -15.33 44.41 18.49
C ALA A 6 -15.96 43.15 17.89
N GLY A 7 -16.27 43.19 16.60
CA GLY A 7 -16.70 42.02 15.84
C GLY A 7 -15.52 41.07 15.58
N LEU A 8 -15.55 39.86 16.14
CA LEU A 8 -14.64 38.76 15.75
C LEU A 8 -15.10 38.26 14.39
N ALA A 9 -14.34 38.56 13.35
CA ALA A 9 -14.44 37.88 12.06
C ALA A 9 -13.75 36.52 12.19
N ALA A 10 -14.52 35.47 12.41
CA ALA A 10 -14.03 34.08 12.28
C ALA A 10 -13.83 33.81 10.78
N GLY A 11 -12.62 34.00 10.30
CA GLY A 11 -12.21 33.54 8.98
C GLY A 11 -12.19 32.01 8.94
N CYS A 12 -13.08 31.42 8.17
CA CYS A 12 -12.96 30.00 7.81
C CYS A 12 -11.69 29.84 6.98
N ALA A 13 -10.60 29.41 7.62
CA ALA A 13 -9.42 28.98 6.91
C ALA A 13 -9.77 27.69 6.14
N SER A 14 -9.89 27.77 4.81
CA SER A 14 -10.00 26.60 3.95
C SER A 14 -8.68 25.81 4.07
N SER A 15 -8.72 24.64 4.71
CA SER A 15 -7.56 23.76 4.89
C SER A 15 -7.21 22.94 3.65
N GLY A 16 -7.37 23.48 2.47
CA GLY A 16 -7.04 22.80 1.21
C GLY A 16 -5.79 23.36 0.55
N VAL A 17 -4.93 22.48 0.04
CA VAL A 17 -3.84 22.90 -0.84
C VAL A 17 -4.43 23.50 -2.11
N GLN A 18 -4.04 24.73 -2.43
CA GLN A 18 -4.46 25.40 -3.66
C GLN A 18 -3.28 25.53 -4.61
N ASN A 19 -3.51 25.26 -5.90
CA ASN A 19 -2.50 25.49 -6.91
C ASN A 19 -2.24 27.01 -7.05
N PRO A 20 -1.03 27.49 -6.81
CA PRO A 20 -0.71 28.92 -6.95
C PRO A 20 -0.91 29.38 -8.39
N SER A 21 -1.44 30.60 -8.55
CA SER A 21 -1.60 31.22 -9.88
C SER A 21 -0.23 31.34 -10.58
N GLY A 22 -0.16 30.88 -11.83
CA GLY A 22 1.04 30.95 -12.65
C GLY A 22 2.02 29.77 -12.51
N VAL A 23 1.77 28.82 -11.64
CA VAL A 23 2.58 27.59 -11.51
C VAL A 23 1.85 26.43 -12.19
N PRO A 24 2.40 25.85 -13.29
CA PRO A 24 1.73 24.75 -14.01
C PRO A 24 1.70 23.44 -13.25
N VAL A 25 2.65 23.22 -12.30
CA VAL A 25 2.75 22.01 -11.47
C VAL A 25 3.00 22.39 -10.02
N THR A 26 2.31 21.74 -9.09
CA THR A 26 2.52 21.87 -7.64
C THR A 26 2.94 20.50 -7.11
N GLU A 27 4.08 20.43 -6.43
CA GLU A 27 4.52 19.24 -5.72
C GLU A 27 3.81 19.16 -4.37
N LEU A 28 3.21 18.00 -4.09
CA LEU A 28 2.47 17.70 -2.88
C LEU A 28 3.04 16.45 -2.21
N ARG A 29 2.89 16.36 -0.89
CA ARG A 29 3.17 15.11 -0.19
C ARG A 29 2.12 14.06 -0.56
N PRO A 30 2.49 12.76 -0.67
CA PRO A 30 1.57 11.71 -1.10
C PRO A 30 0.41 11.45 -0.11
N ASP A 31 0.52 11.92 1.14
CA ASP A 31 -0.51 11.83 2.19
C ASP A 31 -1.41 13.08 2.24
N GLU A 32 -1.13 14.10 1.44
CA GLU A 32 -1.94 15.32 1.36
C GLU A 32 -3.05 15.18 0.32
N ARG A 33 -4.20 15.77 0.65
CA ARG A 33 -5.27 15.94 -0.32
C ARG A 33 -4.97 17.13 -1.22
N GLY A 34 -4.75 16.86 -2.51
CA GLY A 34 -4.54 17.90 -3.51
C GLY A 34 -5.81 18.67 -3.88
N PHE A 35 -5.65 19.70 -4.72
CA PHE A 35 -6.76 20.45 -5.31
C PHE A 35 -7.45 19.67 -6.45
N VAL A 36 -6.77 18.70 -7.06
CA VAL A 36 -7.37 17.72 -7.97
C VAL A 36 -7.67 16.46 -7.17
N ALA A 37 -8.93 16.27 -6.83
CA ALA A 37 -9.39 15.15 -6.04
C ALA A 37 -10.66 14.55 -6.65
N GLY A 38 -10.79 13.23 -6.56
CA GLY A 38 -11.94 12.50 -7.02
C GLY A 38 -12.56 11.63 -5.92
N THR A 39 -13.54 10.82 -6.29
CA THR A 39 -14.18 9.87 -5.39
C THR A 39 -13.50 8.49 -5.39
N GLY A 40 -12.53 8.28 -6.28
CA GLY A 40 -11.81 7.01 -6.42
C GLY A 40 -10.62 6.85 -5.47
N ILE A 41 -9.76 5.88 -5.82
CA ILE A 41 -8.56 5.55 -5.06
C ILE A 41 -7.47 6.57 -5.37
N GLU A 42 -6.96 7.23 -4.34
CA GLU A 42 -5.94 8.28 -4.42
C GLU A 42 -4.69 7.93 -3.61
N SER A 43 -3.61 8.72 -3.79
CA SER A 43 -2.33 8.51 -3.12
C SER A 43 -2.44 8.50 -1.59
N GLN A 44 -3.26 9.38 -1.03
CA GLN A 44 -3.51 9.44 0.42
C GLN A 44 -4.14 8.15 0.96
N ASP A 45 -5.03 7.52 0.18
CA ASP A 45 -5.66 6.25 0.55
C ASP A 45 -4.61 5.13 0.57
N LEU A 46 -3.78 5.07 -0.48
CA LEU A 46 -2.64 4.14 -0.56
C LEU A 46 -1.71 4.29 0.65
N VAL A 47 -1.37 5.53 1.02
CA VAL A 47 -0.51 5.81 2.18
C VAL A 47 -1.14 5.32 3.47
N ALA A 48 -2.39 5.71 3.73
CA ALA A 48 -3.10 5.37 4.97
C ALA A 48 -3.32 3.85 5.11
N VAL A 49 -3.78 3.20 4.03
CA VAL A 49 -4.05 1.76 4.02
C VAL A 49 -2.76 0.97 4.24
N THR A 50 -1.70 1.26 3.49
CA THR A 50 -0.46 0.48 3.57
C THR A 50 0.26 0.67 4.91
N ASP A 51 0.19 1.85 5.51
CA ASP A 51 0.75 2.10 6.84
C ASP A 51 -0.01 1.31 7.93
N LYS A 52 -1.34 1.27 7.85
CA LYS A 52 -2.18 0.45 8.73
C LYS A 52 -1.83 -1.04 8.60
N MET A 53 -1.71 -1.54 7.37
CA MET A 53 -1.39 -2.95 7.10
C MET A 53 0.03 -3.31 7.60
N ALA A 54 1.02 -2.48 7.34
CA ALA A 54 2.39 -2.70 7.81
C ALA A 54 2.47 -2.79 9.34
N ARG A 55 1.79 -1.90 10.06
CA ARG A 55 1.71 -1.98 11.52
C ARG A 55 1.00 -3.23 12.00
N GLY A 56 -0.10 -3.62 11.36
CA GLY A 56 -0.84 -4.84 11.71
C GLY A 56 0.01 -6.10 11.56
N ILE A 57 0.74 -6.23 10.45
CA ILE A 57 1.63 -7.36 10.21
C ILE A 57 2.75 -7.41 11.25
N LEU A 58 3.40 -6.27 11.55
CA LEU A 58 4.48 -6.22 12.55
C LEU A 58 4.01 -6.54 13.97
N ALA A 59 2.76 -6.26 14.29
CA ALA A 59 2.17 -6.54 15.60
C ALA A 59 1.71 -8.02 15.76
N LEU A 60 1.66 -8.79 14.66
CA LEU A 60 1.22 -10.18 14.70
C LEU A 60 2.16 -11.04 15.55
N PRO A 61 1.66 -11.82 16.53
CA PRO A 61 2.52 -12.62 17.42
C PRO A 61 3.49 -13.55 16.67
N GLN A 62 3.06 -14.16 15.56
CA GLN A 62 3.87 -15.02 14.69
C GLN A 62 5.06 -14.26 14.07
N ILE A 63 4.94 -12.97 13.90
CA ILE A 63 6.00 -12.08 13.41
C ILE A 63 6.77 -11.45 14.58
N ALA A 64 6.06 -10.86 15.53
CA ALA A 64 6.65 -10.13 16.65
C ALA A 64 7.55 -11.01 17.52
N ASN A 65 7.13 -12.27 17.78
CA ASN A 65 7.83 -13.22 18.64
C ASN A 65 8.64 -14.28 17.88
N ALA A 66 8.78 -14.16 16.55
CA ALA A 66 9.54 -15.13 15.76
C ALA A 66 11.01 -15.18 16.20
N GLN A 67 11.55 -16.40 16.36
CA GLN A 67 12.95 -16.63 16.74
C GLN A 67 13.93 -16.39 15.58
N GLY A 68 13.42 -16.26 14.34
CA GLY A 68 14.18 -15.97 13.12
C GLY A 68 13.44 -14.94 12.28
N MET A 69 13.87 -14.79 11.02
CA MET A 69 13.18 -13.95 10.05
C MET A 69 12.14 -14.80 9.30
N PRO A 70 10.84 -14.65 9.57
CA PRO A 70 9.82 -15.29 8.77
C PRO A 70 9.93 -14.87 7.29
N CYS A 71 9.77 -15.83 6.39
CA CYS A 71 9.85 -15.63 4.95
C CYS A 71 8.46 -15.33 4.38
N ILE A 72 8.26 -14.15 3.80
CA ILE A 72 6.99 -13.76 3.16
C ILE A 72 7.15 -13.68 1.64
N VAL A 73 6.20 -14.26 0.93
CA VAL A 73 6.02 -14.11 -0.52
C VAL A 73 4.79 -13.26 -0.80
N PHE A 74 4.87 -12.40 -1.80
CA PHE A 74 3.71 -11.70 -2.31
C PHE A 74 2.95 -12.59 -3.29
N ASP A 75 1.64 -12.68 -3.06
CA ASP A 75 0.69 -13.19 -4.03
C ASP A 75 -0.10 -12.00 -4.62
N PRO A 76 -0.39 -11.98 -5.94
CA PRO A 76 -0.98 -10.82 -6.59
C PRO A 76 -2.30 -10.37 -5.94
N ILE A 77 -2.42 -9.06 -5.68
CA ILE A 77 -3.68 -8.46 -5.25
C ILE A 77 -4.70 -8.56 -6.38
N ARG A 78 -5.93 -8.90 -6.04
CA ARG A 78 -7.07 -8.81 -6.96
C ARG A 78 -7.69 -7.41 -6.87
N ASN A 79 -7.83 -6.76 -8.02
CA ASN A 79 -8.59 -5.51 -8.12
C ASN A 79 -9.97 -5.82 -8.70
N GLU A 80 -10.98 -5.81 -7.84
CA GLU A 80 -12.39 -5.99 -8.17
C GLU A 80 -13.14 -4.64 -8.18
N THR A 81 -12.39 -3.53 -8.08
CA THR A 81 -12.96 -2.19 -8.17
C THR A 81 -13.08 -1.75 -9.62
N ARG A 82 -13.95 -0.77 -9.87
CA ARG A 82 -14.04 -0.10 -11.16
C ARG A 82 -12.85 0.80 -11.51
N PHE A 83 -11.94 1.05 -10.54
CA PHE A 83 -10.81 1.95 -10.74
C PHE A 83 -9.60 1.23 -11.33
N PRO A 84 -9.08 1.70 -12.49
CA PRO A 84 -7.86 1.14 -13.09
C PRO A 84 -6.64 1.63 -12.31
N ILE A 85 -6.15 0.84 -11.35
CA ILE A 85 -5.00 1.18 -10.52
C ILE A 85 -3.88 0.15 -10.66
N ASN A 86 -2.64 0.61 -10.43
CA ASN A 86 -1.52 -0.31 -10.23
C ASN A 86 -1.58 -0.89 -8.80
N LYS A 87 -2.23 -2.03 -8.67
CA LYS A 87 -2.45 -2.72 -7.39
C LYS A 87 -1.16 -3.17 -6.71
N ASP A 88 -0.08 -3.40 -7.47
CA ASP A 88 1.20 -3.88 -6.92
C ASP A 88 1.91 -2.81 -6.07
N LEU A 89 1.49 -1.55 -6.20
CA LEU A 89 1.96 -0.47 -5.34
C LEU A 89 1.65 -0.73 -3.85
N PHE A 90 0.51 -1.36 -3.53
CA PHE A 90 0.16 -1.67 -2.14
C PHE A 90 1.16 -2.62 -1.50
N LEU A 91 1.43 -3.77 -2.12
CA LEU A 91 2.39 -4.74 -1.59
C LEU A 91 3.80 -4.18 -1.53
N THR A 92 4.22 -3.46 -2.58
CA THR A 92 5.55 -2.84 -2.62
C THR A 92 5.72 -1.81 -1.50
N ARG A 93 4.69 -0.99 -1.24
CA ARG A 93 4.74 0.00 -0.18
C ARG A 93 4.68 -0.62 1.22
N ILE A 94 3.85 -1.64 1.43
CA ILE A 94 3.80 -2.40 2.69
C ILE A 94 5.19 -2.99 3.00
N ARG A 95 5.83 -3.63 2.02
CA ARG A 95 7.20 -4.17 2.17
C ARG A 95 8.22 -3.09 2.53
N ALA A 96 8.19 -1.96 1.80
CA ALA A 96 9.12 -0.85 2.06
C ALA A 96 8.95 -0.32 3.48
N GLN A 97 7.72 -0.10 3.93
CA GLN A 97 7.44 0.37 5.29
C GLN A 97 7.82 -0.63 6.37
N ILE A 98 7.63 -1.93 6.16
CA ILE A 98 8.06 -2.95 7.11
C ILE A 98 9.59 -2.96 7.23
N ASN A 99 10.31 -2.92 6.10
CA ASN A 99 11.77 -2.90 6.10
C ASN A 99 12.33 -1.62 6.73
N GLU A 100 11.65 -0.48 6.55
CA GLU A 100 12.03 0.79 7.17
C GLU A 100 11.80 0.80 8.68
N LYS A 101 10.61 0.35 9.13
CA LYS A 101 10.22 0.39 10.56
C LYS A 101 10.87 -0.72 11.39
N ALA A 102 11.12 -1.87 10.80
CA ALA A 102 11.65 -3.06 11.47
C ALA A 102 12.64 -3.83 10.57
N PRO A 103 13.82 -3.26 10.29
CA PRO A 103 14.81 -3.89 9.43
C PRO A 103 15.24 -5.26 9.97
N GLY A 104 15.27 -6.27 9.09
CA GLY A 104 15.67 -7.62 9.46
C GLY A 104 14.62 -8.43 10.24
N LYS A 105 13.40 -7.90 10.43
CA LYS A 105 12.33 -8.63 11.14
C LYS A 105 11.62 -9.64 10.25
N ILE A 106 11.53 -9.36 8.95
CA ILE A 106 10.88 -10.19 7.92
C ILE A 106 11.81 -10.33 6.72
N LEU A 107 11.87 -11.50 6.12
CA LEU A 107 12.55 -11.74 4.86
C LEU A 107 11.52 -11.85 3.73
N PHE A 108 11.47 -10.85 2.85
CA PHE A 108 10.63 -10.91 1.65
C PHE A 108 11.36 -11.64 0.52
N LEU A 109 10.74 -12.68 -0.03
CA LEU A 109 11.30 -13.49 -1.09
C LEU A 109 10.88 -12.95 -2.46
N ALA A 110 11.86 -12.64 -3.31
CA ALA A 110 11.66 -12.09 -4.66
C ALA A 110 11.30 -13.20 -5.66
N ARG A 111 10.12 -13.76 -5.59
CA ARG A 111 9.66 -14.84 -6.48
C ARG A 111 9.52 -14.40 -7.93
N ASP A 112 9.26 -13.13 -8.17
CA ASP A 112 9.24 -12.50 -9.50
C ASP A 112 10.62 -12.48 -10.19
N ARG A 113 11.70 -12.73 -9.44
CA ARG A 113 13.09 -12.76 -9.93
C ARG A 113 13.68 -14.15 -10.06
N MET A 114 12.90 -15.20 -9.85
CA MET A 114 13.41 -16.58 -9.82
C MET A 114 14.16 -16.97 -11.09
N GLU A 115 13.68 -16.61 -12.27
CA GLU A 115 14.36 -16.91 -13.53
C GLU A 115 15.75 -16.22 -13.63
N ALA A 116 15.82 -14.94 -13.23
CA ALA A 116 17.08 -14.20 -13.23
C ALA A 116 18.09 -14.79 -12.24
N LEU A 117 17.61 -15.16 -11.04
CA LEU A 117 18.42 -15.80 -10.00
C LEU A 117 18.91 -17.19 -10.43
N GLN A 118 18.06 -17.96 -11.10
CA GLN A 118 18.42 -19.26 -11.65
C GLN A 118 19.50 -19.13 -12.73
N ARG A 119 19.35 -18.16 -13.62
CA ARG A 119 20.34 -17.87 -14.69
C ARG A 119 21.69 -17.47 -14.10
N GLU A 120 21.69 -16.55 -13.13
CA GLU A 120 22.93 -16.14 -12.43
C GLU A 120 23.62 -17.33 -11.74
N ARG A 121 22.84 -18.20 -11.11
CA ARG A 121 23.34 -19.43 -10.49
C ARG A 121 24.02 -20.34 -11.51
N THR A 122 23.40 -20.54 -12.68
CA THR A 122 23.97 -21.35 -13.76
C THR A 122 25.29 -20.78 -14.27
N LEU A 123 25.39 -19.45 -14.42
CA LEU A 123 26.63 -18.78 -14.81
C LEU A 123 27.76 -18.99 -13.78
N LYS A 124 27.44 -18.93 -12.50
CA LYS A 124 28.39 -19.21 -11.40
C LYS A 124 28.85 -20.67 -11.38
N GLN A 125 27.93 -21.61 -11.57
CA GLN A 125 28.25 -23.05 -11.65
C GLN A 125 29.12 -23.39 -12.86
N ALA A 126 28.92 -22.68 -13.98
CA ALA A 126 29.72 -22.84 -15.19
C ALA A 126 31.09 -22.09 -15.14
N GLY A 127 31.38 -21.38 -14.05
CA GLY A 127 32.62 -20.59 -13.91
C GLY A 127 32.70 -19.37 -14.82
N GLN A 128 31.58 -18.93 -15.40
CA GLN A 128 31.55 -17.77 -16.32
C GLN A 128 31.53 -16.43 -15.57
N VAL A 129 31.13 -16.46 -14.30
CA VAL A 129 31.15 -15.30 -13.38
C VAL A 129 31.69 -15.73 -12.03
N THR A 130 32.24 -14.76 -11.28
CA THR A 130 32.83 -15.01 -9.96
C THR A 130 31.74 -15.41 -8.94
N ALA A 131 31.98 -16.44 -8.16
CA ALA A 131 31.13 -16.83 -7.03
C ALA A 131 31.81 -16.50 -5.70
N ASN A 132 31.12 -15.79 -4.81
CA ASN A 132 31.61 -15.48 -3.45
C ASN A 132 31.41 -16.63 -2.45
N ALA A 133 30.60 -17.64 -2.83
CA ALA A 133 30.33 -18.86 -2.07
C ALA A 133 30.16 -20.03 -3.03
N ASP A 134 30.13 -21.25 -2.50
CA ASP A 134 29.90 -22.44 -3.33
C ASP A 134 28.56 -22.30 -4.11
N PRO A 135 28.60 -22.20 -5.45
CA PRO A 135 27.41 -22.03 -6.26
C PRO A 135 26.49 -23.25 -6.23
N ASN A 136 26.95 -24.38 -5.74
CA ASN A 136 26.17 -25.60 -5.62
C ASN A 136 25.42 -25.71 -4.28
N ALA A 137 25.84 -24.92 -3.28
CA ALA A 137 25.22 -24.88 -1.95
C ALA A 137 24.08 -23.86 -1.83
N VAL A 138 23.55 -23.33 -2.93
CA VAL A 138 22.51 -22.30 -2.91
C VAL A 138 21.14 -22.92 -2.72
N GLU A 139 20.48 -22.57 -1.62
CA GLU A 139 19.09 -22.89 -1.37
C GLU A 139 18.19 -21.69 -1.64
N PHE A 140 17.12 -21.89 -2.40
CA PHE A 140 16.00 -20.97 -2.44
C PHE A 140 15.12 -21.23 -1.21
N LYS A 141 15.01 -20.22 -0.35
CA LYS A 141 14.17 -20.35 0.85
C LYS A 141 12.71 -20.54 0.48
N GLY A 142 12.02 -21.41 1.20
CA GLY A 142 10.58 -21.56 1.18
C GLY A 142 9.89 -20.34 1.81
N ALA A 143 8.63 -20.10 1.48
CA ALA A 143 7.81 -19.13 2.16
C ALA A 143 7.20 -19.75 3.43
N ASP A 144 7.17 -18.98 4.52
CA ASP A 144 6.37 -19.29 5.70
C ASP A 144 4.96 -18.73 5.54
N PHE A 145 4.84 -17.57 4.86
CA PHE A 145 3.55 -16.92 4.65
C PHE A 145 3.43 -16.34 3.24
N PHE A 146 2.18 -16.25 2.77
CA PHE A 146 1.78 -15.49 1.59
C PHE A 146 1.01 -14.24 2.03
N LEU A 147 1.42 -13.07 1.52
CA LEU A 147 0.68 -11.81 1.68
C LEU A 147 -0.06 -11.49 0.39
N THR A 148 -1.37 -11.41 0.47
CA THR A 148 -2.26 -11.08 -0.65
C THR A 148 -3.34 -10.11 -0.22
N GLY A 149 -4.24 -9.75 -1.12
CA GLY A 149 -5.40 -8.91 -0.81
C GLY A 149 -6.40 -8.80 -1.93
N VAL A 150 -7.52 -8.19 -1.60
CA VAL A 150 -8.60 -7.88 -2.54
C VAL A 150 -9.02 -6.43 -2.34
N LEU A 151 -9.22 -5.72 -3.43
CA LEU A 151 -9.82 -4.39 -3.46
C LEU A 151 -11.20 -4.51 -4.07
N SER A 152 -12.23 -4.09 -3.35
CA SER A 152 -13.63 -4.12 -3.81
C SER A 152 -14.26 -2.76 -3.64
N ASP A 153 -15.27 -2.42 -4.45
CA ASP A 153 -15.98 -1.15 -4.32
C ASP A 153 -17.50 -1.30 -4.35
N LEU A 154 -18.16 -0.29 -3.77
CA LEU A 154 -19.59 -0.03 -3.97
C LEU A 154 -19.74 1.40 -4.48
N ASN A 155 -20.42 1.54 -5.60
CA ASN A 155 -20.74 2.82 -6.20
C ASN A 155 -22.24 3.12 -6.12
N THR A 156 -22.56 4.33 -5.72
CA THR A 156 -23.93 4.84 -5.76
C THR A 156 -23.94 6.18 -6.50
N ARG A 157 -24.80 6.29 -7.50
CA ARG A 157 -25.00 7.52 -8.27
C ARG A 157 -26.45 7.98 -8.14
N THR A 158 -26.64 9.26 -7.84
CA THR A 158 -27.95 9.94 -7.77
C THR A 158 -27.85 11.29 -8.42
N SER A 159 -28.97 12.00 -8.57
CA SER A 159 -28.99 13.40 -9.02
C SER A 159 -28.23 14.36 -8.09
N ALA A 160 -27.96 13.95 -6.84
CA ALA A 160 -27.20 14.74 -5.86
C ALA A 160 -25.70 14.53 -5.97
N GLY A 161 -25.24 13.49 -6.70
CA GLY A 161 -23.83 13.20 -6.86
C GLY A 161 -23.46 11.71 -6.85
N ILE A 162 -22.17 11.45 -6.66
CA ILE A 162 -21.58 10.11 -6.67
C ILE A 162 -21.00 9.81 -5.30
N SER A 163 -21.23 8.60 -4.82
CA SER A 163 -20.63 8.06 -3.60
C SER A 163 -19.89 6.77 -3.94
N ASP A 164 -18.59 6.76 -3.68
CA ASP A 164 -17.74 5.59 -3.81
C ASP A 164 -17.28 5.13 -2.43
N TYR A 165 -17.46 3.85 -2.17
CA TYR A 165 -16.93 3.16 -1.00
C TYR A 165 -15.94 2.11 -1.51
N VAL A 166 -14.72 2.13 -1.01
CA VAL A 166 -13.68 1.15 -1.35
C VAL A 166 -13.29 0.39 -0.09
N HIS A 167 -13.33 -0.92 -0.21
CA HIS A 167 -12.91 -1.88 0.81
C HIS A 167 -11.56 -2.47 0.38
N TYR A 168 -10.57 -2.33 1.25
CA TYR A 168 -9.21 -2.83 1.08
C TYR A 168 -9.01 -3.97 2.07
N ASP A 169 -9.01 -5.20 1.60
CA ASP A 169 -8.77 -6.38 2.42
C ASP A 169 -7.39 -6.97 2.15
N PHE A 170 -6.64 -7.27 3.21
CA PHE A 170 -5.33 -7.89 3.13
C PHE A 170 -5.25 -9.08 4.08
N GLN A 171 -4.66 -10.15 3.60
CA GLN A 171 -4.57 -11.43 4.29
C GLN A 171 -3.14 -11.95 4.32
N LEU A 172 -2.74 -12.50 5.46
CA LEU A 172 -1.52 -13.28 5.61
C LEU A 172 -1.90 -14.75 5.79
N ILE A 173 -1.46 -15.58 4.86
CA ILE A 173 -1.81 -16.99 4.79
C ILE A 173 -0.59 -17.82 5.17
N ASP A 174 -0.73 -18.73 6.11
CA ASP A 174 0.30 -19.69 6.48
C ASP A 174 0.51 -20.71 5.35
N ALA A 175 1.74 -20.80 4.85
CA ALA A 175 2.09 -21.62 3.67
C ALA A 175 1.99 -23.13 3.94
N ARG A 176 2.01 -23.55 5.21
CA ARG A 176 1.95 -24.96 5.61
C ARG A 176 0.53 -25.45 5.77
N SER A 177 -0.31 -24.66 6.45
CA SER A 177 -1.67 -25.04 6.80
C SER A 177 -2.73 -24.51 5.84
N SER A 178 -2.38 -23.56 4.96
CA SER A 178 -3.31 -22.79 4.15
C SER A 178 -4.30 -21.97 4.98
N GLY A 179 -4.04 -21.77 6.27
CA GLY A 179 -4.87 -20.98 7.16
C GLY A 179 -4.59 -19.48 7.02
N ILE A 180 -5.64 -18.67 7.03
CA ILE A 180 -5.50 -17.21 7.16
C ILE A 180 -5.16 -16.93 8.63
N VAL A 181 -3.92 -16.51 8.89
CA VAL A 181 -3.43 -16.22 10.24
C VAL A 181 -3.58 -14.76 10.63
N TRP A 182 -3.83 -13.93 9.66
CA TRP A 182 -4.12 -12.51 9.85
C TRP A 182 -4.92 -11.98 8.67
N GLU A 183 -5.87 -11.14 9.00
CA GLU A 183 -6.67 -10.41 8.04
C GLU A 183 -6.94 -9.01 8.59
N MET A 184 -6.84 -8.02 7.75
CA MET A 184 -7.14 -6.65 8.14
C MET A 184 -7.73 -5.88 6.97
N ALA A 185 -8.88 -5.27 7.23
CA ALA A 185 -9.53 -4.40 6.27
C ALA A 185 -9.33 -2.91 6.60
N SER A 186 -9.38 -2.10 5.55
CA SER A 186 -9.52 -0.65 5.62
C SER A 186 -10.63 -0.22 4.68
N GLU A 187 -11.42 0.73 5.10
CA GLU A 187 -12.59 1.19 4.36
C GLU A 187 -12.52 2.70 4.18
N ILE A 188 -12.73 3.14 2.96
CA ILE A 188 -12.72 4.57 2.62
C ILE A 188 -13.97 4.87 1.79
N LYS A 189 -14.76 5.84 2.26
CA LYS A 189 -15.92 6.35 1.55
C LYS A 189 -15.70 7.80 1.17
N LYS A 190 -15.89 8.09 -0.11
CA LYS A 190 -15.83 9.45 -0.65
C LYS A 190 -17.14 9.80 -1.35
N GLN A 191 -17.49 11.07 -1.30
CA GLN A 191 -18.65 11.60 -2.01
C GLN A 191 -18.25 12.86 -2.75
N GLY A 192 -18.81 13.05 -3.93
CA GLY A 192 -18.63 14.22 -4.77
C GLY A 192 -19.89 14.55 -5.55
N LEU A 193 -19.94 15.76 -6.10
CA LEU A 193 -20.99 16.16 -7.04
C LEU A 193 -20.87 15.30 -8.31
N GLU A 194 -21.90 15.31 -9.16
CA GLU A 194 -21.96 14.44 -10.36
C GLU A 194 -20.79 14.69 -11.34
N ASP A 195 -20.26 15.93 -11.36
CA ASP A 195 -19.12 16.33 -12.16
C ASP A 195 -17.74 16.03 -11.53
N ALA A 196 -17.71 15.59 -10.26
CA ALA A 196 -16.48 15.18 -9.56
C ALA A 196 -15.94 13.79 -10.01
N ALA A 197 -16.57 13.19 -10.99
CA ALA A 197 -16.06 11.94 -11.58
C ALA A 197 -14.78 12.22 -12.37
N TYR A 198 -13.84 11.30 -12.30
CA TYR A 198 -12.68 11.32 -13.19
C TYR A 198 -13.16 11.35 -14.65
N ARG A 199 -12.81 12.39 -15.38
CA ARG A 199 -13.02 12.52 -16.81
C ARG A 199 -11.83 11.97 -17.57
#